data_3f1b4accaa316a4c4bef873ff6bd203a
#
_entry.id   3f1b4accaa316a4c4bef873ff6bd203a
#
_cell.length_a   1.000
_cell.length_b   1.000
_cell.length_c   1.000
_cell.angle_alpha   90.00
_cell.angle_beta   90.00
_cell.angle_gamma   90.00
#
_symmetry.space_group_name_H-M   'P 1'
#
loop_
_entity.id
_entity.type
_entity.pdbx_description
1 polymer ?
#
loop_
_entity_poly.entity_id
_entity_poly.type
_entity_poly.pdbx_seq_one_letter_code
_entity_poly.pdbx_strand_id
1 'polypeptide(L)'
;SVDGTNYRSTDNLSFLASNWYQDKTVQVQGQNDYTLDGDQSFTVQLGSMVSDDANYNGIDPLDMPLTNIEDVFGGLVINTNSGETSEEGEKATFSIRLANEPDDNVFVLITSQDTTEGTVETSDNLSFTNTNWNGWQTITIKGVDDNLTDGNIAYQVKVAADNNSSDANYNDNVSVMLSLKNYDNEAAGYLSLI
;
A
#
# COMPACT_ATOMS: atom_id res chain seq x y z
N SER A 1 -13.79 8.62 0.59
CA SER A 1 -14.26 9.19 1.85
C SER A 1 -15.59 8.56 2.20
N VAL A 2 -15.64 7.83 3.30
CA VAL A 2 -16.88 7.24 3.84
C VAL A 2 -17.49 8.23 4.83
N ASP A 3 -17.71 9.45 4.39
CA ASP A 3 -18.41 10.46 5.18
C ASP A 3 -19.93 10.32 5.16
N GLY A 4 -20.44 9.19 4.64
CA GLY A 4 -21.87 8.93 4.47
C GLY A 4 -22.48 9.54 3.22
N THR A 5 -21.71 10.18 2.35
CA THR A 5 -22.23 10.65 1.06
C THR A 5 -22.24 9.52 0.03
N ASN A 6 -23.42 9.17 -0.46
CA ASN A 6 -23.58 8.23 -1.54
C ASN A 6 -23.14 8.88 -2.86
N TYR A 7 -21.95 8.54 -3.35
CA TYR A 7 -21.54 8.91 -4.70
C TYR A 7 -22.28 8.00 -5.69
N ARG A 8 -23.09 8.57 -6.54
CA ARG A 8 -23.72 7.86 -7.65
C ARG A 8 -22.91 8.15 -8.90
N SER A 9 -22.23 7.15 -9.46
CA SER A 9 -21.86 7.18 -10.86
C SER A 9 -23.14 6.96 -11.69
N THR A 10 -23.35 7.77 -12.71
CA THR A 10 -24.46 7.63 -13.64
C THR A 10 -24.08 6.78 -14.86
N ASP A 11 -22.98 6.06 -14.79
CA ASP A 11 -22.49 5.22 -15.89
C ASP A 11 -23.38 3.97 -16.00
N ASN A 12 -24.17 3.93 -17.04
CA ASN A 12 -25.00 2.77 -17.36
C ASN A 12 -24.19 1.73 -18.17
N LEU A 13 -24.19 0.50 -17.69
CA LEU A 13 -23.73 -0.63 -18.48
C LEU A 13 -24.84 -1.03 -19.45
N SER A 14 -24.57 -0.93 -20.74
CA SER A 14 -25.53 -1.30 -21.79
C SER A 14 -25.09 -2.59 -22.48
N PHE A 15 -25.98 -3.56 -22.53
CA PHE A 15 -25.80 -4.83 -23.25
C PHE A 15 -26.79 -4.88 -24.42
N LEU A 16 -26.28 -5.18 -25.61
CA LEU A 16 -27.07 -5.30 -26.83
C LEU A 16 -27.09 -6.76 -27.30
N ALA A 17 -28.04 -7.11 -28.18
CA ALA A 17 -28.10 -8.43 -28.78
C ALA A 17 -26.80 -8.85 -29.48
N SER A 18 -25.99 -7.88 -29.93
CA SER A 18 -24.70 -8.11 -30.60
C SER A 18 -23.51 -8.30 -29.63
N ASN A 19 -23.64 -7.92 -28.33
CA ASN A 19 -22.51 -7.90 -27.41
C ASN A 19 -22.86 -8.38 -25.98
N TRP A 20 -24.00 -8.96 -25.76
CA TRP A 20 -24.46 -9.44 -24.45
C TRP A 20 -23.50 -10.44 -23.78
N TYR A 21 -22.73 -11.17 -24.59
CA TYR A 21 -21.75 -12.17 -24.17
C TYR A 21 -20.36 -11.59 -23.89
N GLN A 22 -20.17 -10.29 -24.05
CA GLN A 22 -18.90 -9.63 -23.80
C GLN A 22 -18.85 -9.08 -22.37
N ASP A 23 -17.75 -9.35 -21.67
CA ASP A 23 -17.51 -8.78 -20.34
C ASP A 23 -17.40 -7.26 -20.41
N LYS A 24 -17.97 -6.59 -19.42
CA LYS A 24 -17.82 -5.16 -19.20
C LYS A 24 -17.15 -4.91 -17.87
N THR A 25 -16.08 -4.15 -17.90
CA THR A 25 -15.28 -3.82 -16.71
C THR A 25 -15.69 -2.48 -16.14
N VAL A 26 -15.92 -2.46 -14.83
CA VAL A 26 -16.07 -1.23 -14.04
C VAL A 26 -14.83 -1.11 -13.15
N GLN A 27 -14.19 0.05 -13.17
CA GLN A 27 -13.07 0.35 -12.29
C GLN A 27 -13.58 1.15 -11.10
N VAL A 28 -13.20 0.72 -9.90
CA VAL A 28 -13.48 1.41 -8.66
C VAL A 28 -12.14 1.79 -8.04
N GLN A 29 -11.96 3.06 -7.70
CA GLN A 29 -10.75 3.56 -7.07
C GLN A 29 -11.04 3.96 -5.63
N GLY A 30 -10.24 3.45 -4.69
CA GLY A 30 -10.22 3.91 -3.31
C GLY A 30 -9.85 5.39 -3.24
N GLN A 31 -10.40 6.08 -2.27
CA GLN A 31 -10.08 7.48 -1.97
C GLN A 31 -9.33 7.52 -0.65
N ASN A 32 -8.19 8.20 -0.65
CA ASN A 32 -7.45 8.47 0.56
C ASN A 32 -8.02 9.74 1.21
N ASP A 33 -8.39 9.67 2.48
CA ASP A 33 -8.89 10.79 3.26
C ASP A 33 -7.92 11.28 4.34
N TYR A 34 -6.77 10.59 4.46
CA TYR A 34 -5.70 10.91 5.43
C TYR A 34 -6.14 10.82 6.90
N THR A 35 -7.19 10.09 7.16
CA THR A 35 -7.73 9.85 8.51
C THR A 35 -7.40 8.42 8.93
N LEU A 36 -6.86 8.22 10.12
CA LEU A 36 -6.65 6.89 10.68
C LEU A 36 -7.99 6.36 11.21
N ASP A 37 -8.75 5.69 10.38
CA ASP A 37 -10.06 5.12 10.74
C ASP A 37 -10.17 3.61 10.43
N GLY A 38 -9.04 3.01 10.01
CA GLY A 38 -8.93 1.60 9.66
C GLY A 38 -9.53 1.28 8.29
N ASP A 39 -9.45 0.03 7.90
CA ASP A 39 -10.01 -0.44 6.64
C ASP A 39 -11.51 -0.19 6.58
N GLN A 40 -11.94 0.60 5.58
CA GLN A 40 -13.34 1.00 5.42
C GLN A 40 -14.06 0.13 4.39
N SER A 41 -15.10 -0.59 4.85
CA SER A 41 -15.94 -1.39 3.97
C SER A 41 -17.04 -0.55 3.33
N PHE A 42 -17.27 -0.74 2.04
CA PHE A 42 -18.34 -0.10 1.30
C PHE A 42 -18.94 -1.06 0.27
N THR A 43 -20.05 -0.67 -0.33
CA THR A 43 -20.76 -1.51 -1.29
C THR A 43 -20.98 -0.76 -2.60
N VAL A 44 -20.57 -1.35 -3.71
CA VAL A 44 -20.97 -0.89 -5.05
C VAL A 44 -22.35 -1.47 -5.34
N GLN A 45 -23.35 -0.61 -5.36
CA GLN A 45 -24.71 -0.99 -5.67
C GLN A 45 -24.92 -1.10 -7.18
N LEU A 46 -25.41 -2.24 -7.63
CA LEU A 46 -25.84 -2.46 -9.01
C LEU A 46 -27.35 -2.27 -9.06
N GLY A 47 -27.81 -1.30 -9.81
CA GLY A 47 -29.24 -1.03 -9.94
C GLY A 47 -29.96 -2.08 -10.78
N SER A 48 -31.25 -2.21 -10.57
CA SER A 48 -32.09 -3.13 -11.34
C SER A 48 -32.03 -2.84 -12.81
N MET A 49 -31.99 -3.89 -13.62
CA MET A 49 -31.94 -3.82 -15.07
C MET A 49 -33.21 -3.20 -15.64
N VAL A 50 -33.05 -2.36 -16.65
CA VAL A 50 -34.14 -1.81 -17.44
C VAL A 50 -34.04 -2.34 -18.86
N SER A 51 -35.06 -3.07 -19.33
CA SER A 51 -35.08 -3.71 -20.65
C SER A 51 -36.50 -3.83 -21.18
N ASP A 52 -36.63 -3.80 -22.51
CA ASP A 52 -37.88 -4.17 -23.18
C ASP A 52 -38.07 -5.71 -23.20
N ASP A 53 -37.02 -6.50 -22.96
CA ASP A 53 -37.09 -7.94 -22.81
C ASP A 53 -37.50 -8.28 -21.36
N ALA A 54 -38.68 -8.91 -21.23
CA ALA A 54 -39.25 -9.29 -19.93
C ALA A 54 -38.38 -10.28 -19.14
N ASN A 55 -37.45 -11.01 -19.78
CA ASN A 55 -36.54 -11.90 -19.09
C ASN A 55 -35.43 -11.17 -18.34
N TYR A 56 -35.16 -9.90 -18.65
CA TYR A 56 -34.13 -9.09 -18.03
C TYR A 56 -34.69 -7.91 -17.23
N ASN A 57 -35.88 -7.41 -17.61
CA ASN A 57 -36.44 -6.23 -16.98
C ASN A 57 -36.75 -6.47 -15.50
N GLY A 58 -36.21 -5.60 -14.65
CA GLY A 58 -36.42 -5.66 -13.19
C GLY A 58 -35.53 -6.66 -12.44
N ILE A 59 -34.65 -7.39 -13.15
CA ILE A 59 -33.63 -8.19 -12.44
C ILE A 59 -32.68 -7.26 -11.71
N ASP A 60 -32.48 -7.55 -10.43
CA ASP A 60 -31.59 -6.80 -9.55
C ASP A 60 -30.32 -7.65 -9.31
N PRO A 61 -29.17 -7.27 -9.89
CA PRO A 61 -27.92 -7.98 -9.66
C PRO A 61 -27.45 -7.83 -8.22
N LEU A 62 -26.66 -8.79 -7.75
CA LEU A 62 -26.05 -8.70 -6.41
C LEU A 62 -25.09 -7.51 -6.33
N ASP A 63 -25.22 -6.75 -5.28
CA ASP A 63 -24.28 -5.70 -4.91
C ASP A 63 -22.90 -6.27 -4.58
N MET A 64 -21.84 -5.50 -4.83
CA MET A 64 -20.47 -5.93 -4.64
C MET A 64 -19.85 -5.25 -3.41
N PRO A 65 -19.58 -6.01 -2.33
CA PRO A 65 -18.86 -5.47 -1.19
C PRO A 65 -17.38 -5.31 -1.54
N LEU A 66 -16.81 -4.18 -1.15
CA LEU A 66 -15.40 -3.83 -1.33
C LEU A 66 -14.86 -3.24 -0.02
N THR A 67 -13.54 -3.23 0.11
CA THR A 67 -12.86 -2.58 1.23
C THR A 67 -11.85 -1.58 0.69
N ASN A 68 -11.88 -0.36 1.21
CA ASN A 68 -10.80 0.61 1.05
C ASN A 68 -9.79 0.35 2.15
N ILE A 69 -8.57 0.00 1.75
CA ILE A 69 -7.51 -0.34 2.70
C ILE A 69 -6.92 0.95 3.29
N GLU A 70 -6.74 0.95 4.61
CA GLU A 70 -6.11 2.03 5.34
C GLU A 70 -4.64 2.23 4.91
N ASP A 71 -4.27 3.47 4.61
CA ASP A 71 -2.89 3.86 4.27
C ASP A 71 -2.29 4.90 5.24
N VAL A 72 -3.05 5.29 6.26
CA VAL A 72 -2.58 6.13 7.37
C VAL A 72 -2.26 5.27 8.59
N PHE A 73 -1.03 5.32 9.03
CA PHE A 73 -0.54 4.50 10.15
C PHE A 73 -0.11 5.42 11.30
N GLY A 74 -1.06 5.72 12.19
CA GLY A 74 -0.80 6.54 13.36
C GLY A 74 -0.24 7.93 13.02
N GLY A 75 -0.77 8.58 11.96
CA GLY A 75 -0.28 9.88 11.50
C GLY A 75 0.82 9.82 10.43
N LEU A 76 1.29 8.63 10.03
CA LEU A 76 2.20 8.44 8.89
C LEU A 76 1.41 7.98 7.66
N VAL A 77 1.66 8.63 6.53
CA VAL A 77 1.19 8.19 5.21
C VAL A 77 2.37 7.58 4.47
N ILE A 78 2.22 6.33 4.05
CA ILE A 78 3.28 5.58 3.38
C ILE A 78 2.82 5.16 2.00
N ASN A 79 3.62 5.48 0.99
CA ASN A 79 3.42 5.06 -0.39
C ASN A 79 4.54 4.10 -0.78
N THR A 80 4.20 2.83 -1.03
CA THR A 80 5.14 1.81 -1.44
C THR A 80 5.24 1.76 -2.96
N ASN A 81 6.43 2.04 -3.50
CA ASN A 81 6.69 1.97 -4.94
C ASN A 81 7.16 0.56 -5.37
N SER A 82 7.95 -0.11 -4.52
CA SER A 82 8.30 -1.52 -4.66
C SER A 82 8.54 -2.14 -3.28
N GLY A 83 8.16 -3.40 -3.10
CA GLY A 83 8.39 -4.19 -1.88
C GLY A 83 9.44 -5.29 -2.07
N GLU A 84 10.27 -5.20 -3.13
CA GLU A 84 11.19 -6.25 -3.52
C GLU A 84 12.61 -5.70 -3.63
N THR A 85 13.56 -6.46 -3.12
CA THR A 85 15.00 -6.26 -3.27
C THR A 85 15.60 -7.51 -3.88
N SER A 86 16.81 -7.45 -4.37
CA SER A 86 17.55 -8.62 -4.80
C SER A 86 19.02 -8.51 -4.46
N GLU A 87 19.70 -9.64 -4.37
CA GLU A 87 21.13 -9.74 -4.22
C GLU A 87 21.88 -9.25 -5.46
N GLU A 88 21.23 -9.23 -6.63
CA GLU A 88 21.76 -8.62 -7.86
C GLU A 88 21.74 -7.08 -7.83
N GLY A 89 21.17 -6.46 -6.79
CA GLY A 89 21.22 -5.02 -6.54
C GLY A 89 19.93 -4.26 -6.83
N GLU A 90 18.81 -4.94 -7.06
CA GLU A 90 17.50 -4.30 -7.10
C GLU A 90 17.13 -3.74 -5.71
N LYS A 91 16.48 -2.58 -5.72
CA LYS A 91 16.19 -1.82 -4.51
C LYS A 91 14.70 -1.63 -4.35
N ALA A 92 14.21 -1.79 -3.13
CA ALA A 92 12.87 -1.36 -2.75
C ALA A 92 12.87 0.12 -2.43
N THR A 93 11.81 0.81 -2.83
CA THR A 93 11.60 2.22 -2.50
C THR A 93 10.20 2.45 -1.95
N PHE A 94 10.11 3.28 -0.94
CA PHE A 94 8.85 3.81 -0.42
C PHE A 94 9.02 5.26 -0.02
N SER A 95 7.91 5.97 0.08
CA SER A 95 7.91 7.38 0.45
C SER A 95 7.02 7.60 1.65
N ILE A 96 7.43 8.52 2.52
CA ILE A 96 6.74 8.82 3.77
C ILE A 96 6.44 10.32 3.82
N ARG A 97 5.30 10.68 4.36
CA ARG A 97 4.96 12.03 4.82
C ARG A 97 4.06 11.91 6.06
N LEU A 98 3.85 13.02 6.75
CA LEU A 98 2.85 13.03 7.82
C LEU A 98 1.43 13.20 7.25
N ALA A 99 0.44 12.73 7.99
CA ALA A 99 -0.97 12.90 7.66
C ALA A 99 -1.47 14.30 8.03
N ASN A 100 -0.96 14.86 9.12
CA ASN A 100 -1.36 16.14 9.66
C ASN A 100 -0.15 17.04 9.94
N GLU A 101 -0.35 18.35 9.94
CA GLU A 101 0.66 19.32 10.34
C GLU A 101 1.03 19.10 11.81
N PRO A 102 2.32 18.91 12.11
CA PRO A 102 2.76 18.73 13.48
C PRO A 102 2.89 20.06 14.20
N ASP A 103 2.65 20.06 15.51
CA ASP A 103 2.85 21.22 16.37
C ASP A 103 4.35 21.51 16.62
N ASP A 104 5.21 20.48 16.52
CA ASP A 104 6.67 20.57 16.70
C ASP A 104 7.38 19.54 15.79
N ASN A 105 8.70 19.46 15.86
CA ASN A 105 9.50 18.56 15.03
C ASN A 105 9.17 17.09 15.31
N VAL A 106 8.94 16.33 14.23
CA VAL A 106 8.73 14.89 14.24
C VAL A 106 9.91 14.21 13.57
N PHE A 107 10.47 13.21 14.24
CA PHE A 107 11.50 12.34 13.68
C PHE A 107 10.90 10.96 13.43
N VAL A 108 11.20 10.40 12.25
CA VAL A 108 10.75 9.04 11.87
C VAL A 108 11.97 8.20 11.60
N LEU A 109 12.09 7.13 12.39
CA LEU A 109 13.19 6.18 12.30
C LEU A 109 12.78 4.98 11.42
N ILE A 110 13.67 4.61 10.52
CA ILE A 110 13.52 3.46 9.62
C ILE A 110 14.55 2.41 10.01
N THR A 111 14.08 1.20 10.35
CA THR A 111 14.96 0.13 10.82
C THR A 111 14.66 -1.18 10.09
N SER A 112 15.65 -1.75 9.42
CA SER A 112 15.54 -3.14 8.95
C SER A 112 15.54 -4.08 10.16
N GLN A 113 14.62 -5.05 10.15
CA GLN A 113 14.54 -6.07 11.20
C GLN A 113 15.43 -7.26 10.87
N ASP A 114 15.92 -7.32 9.63
CA ASP A 114 16.91 -8.30 9.19
C ASP A 114 17.93 -7.61 8.28
N THR A 115 19.09 -7.29 8.84
CA THR A 115 20.16 -6.60 8.12
C THR A 115 21.02 -7.55 7.29
N THR A 116 20.81 -8.86 7.39
CA THR A 116 21.43 -9.84 6.52
C THR A 116 20.74 -9.91 5.16
N GLU A 117 19.46 -9.51 5.11
CA GLU A 117 18.63 -9.51 3.89
C GLU A 117 18.46 -8.12 3.28
N GLY A 118 18.40 -7.08 4.10
CA GLY A 118 18.22 -5.72 3.59
C GLY A 118 18.66 -4.63 4.53
N THR A 119 19.24 -3.60 3.96
CA THR A 119 19.74 -2.42 4.71
C THR A 119 19.13 -1.13 4.19
N VAL A 120 18.97 -0.16 5.09
CA VAL A 120 18.56 1.20 4.71
C VAL A 120 19.73 1.90 4.05
N GLU A 121 19.59 2.27 2.77
CA GLU A 121 20.64 2.93 1.99
C GLU A 121 20.61 4.44 2.11
N THR A 122 19.42 5.03 2.21
CA THR A 122 19.22 6.46 2.46
C THR A 122 19.30 6.78 3.95
N SER A 123 18.98 8.03 4.33
CA SER A 123 18.90 8.35 5.76
C SER A 123 17.86 7.46 6.45
N ASP A 124 18.25 6.82 7.53
CA ASP A 124 17.40 6.02 8.41
C ASP A 124 16.60 6.86 9.41
N ASN A 125 16.79 8.19 9.38
CA ASN A 125 16.10 9.14 10.22
C ASN A 125 15.59 10.31 9.35
N LEU A 126 14.25 10.44 9.27
CA LEU A 126 13.59 11.53 8.57
C LEU A 126 13.15 12.60 9.57
N SER A 127 13.19 13.85 9.15
CA SER A 127 12.71 14.98 9.94
C SER A 127 11.57 15.69 9.23
N PHE A 128 10.47 15.86 9.94
CA PHE A 128 9.31 16.60 9.50
C PHE A 128 9.06 17.79 10.44
N THR A 129 8.67 18.91 9.86
CA THR A 129 8.37 20.17 10.55
C THR A 129 7.03 20.70 10.03
N ASN A 130 6.52 21.75 10.64
CA ASN A 130 5.30 22.44 10.18
C ASN A 130 5.39 22.99 8.73
N THR A 131 6.59 23.04 8.14
CA THR A 131 6.79 23.54 6.76
C THR A 131 7.01 22.45 5.72
N ASN A 132 7.35 21.21 6.12
CA ASN A 132 7.65 20.11 5.18
C ASN A 132 6.87 18.81 5.45
N TRP A 133 5.98 18.78 6.42
CA TRP A 133 5.27 17.60 6.89
C TRP A 133 4.49 16.85 5.79
N ASN A 134 3.93 17.57 4.83
CA ASN A 134 3.16 17.01 3.71
C ASN A 134 4.03 16.72 2.46
N GLY A 135 5.31 16.98 2.54
CA GLY A 135 6.29 16.66 1.50
C GLY A 135 6.74 15.20 1.58
N TRP A 136 6.66 14.48 0.47
CA TRP A 136 7.14 13.11 0.41
C TRP A 136 8.66 13.02 0.57
N GLN A 137 9.11 12.20 1.53
CA GLN A 137 10.52 11.84 1.69
C GLN A 137 10.69 10.37 1.31
N THR A 138 11.59 10.08 0.37
CA THR A 138 11.79 8.74 -0.18
C THR A 138 12.90 8.01 0.54
N ILE A 139 12.62 6.76 0.90
CA ILE A 139 13.53 5.80 1.50
C ILE A 139 13.86 4.72 0.47
N THR A 140 15.12 4.35 0.43
CA THR A 140 15.64 3.25 -0.39
C THR A 140 16.20 2.16 0.52
N ILE A 141 15.72 0.95 0.32
CA ILE A 141 16.25 -0.26 0.94
C ILE A 141 17.02 -1.02 -0.12
N LYS A 142 18.24 -1.41 0.22
CA LYS A 142 19.11 -2.22 -0.62
C LYS A 142 19.09 -3.66 -0.11
N GLY A 143 18.92 -4.63 -1.03
CA GLY A 143 19.13 -6.04 -0.75
C GLY A 143 20.60 -6.31 -0.41
N VAL A 144 20.84 -7.25 0.46
CA VAL A 144 22.17 -7.71 0.85
C VAL A 144 22.46 -8.99 0.09
N ASP A 145 23.61 -9.01 -0.57
CA ASP A 145 24.17 -10.13 -1.29
C ASP A 145 24.99 -11.00 -0.31
N ASP A 146 24.72 -12.28 -0.28
CA ASP A 146 25.56 -13.21 0.48
C ASP A 146 26.05 -14.39 -0.37
N ASN A 147 26.38 -15.47 -0.15
CA ASN A 147 26.79 -16.58 -1.02
C ASN A 147 26.07 -17.87 -0.61
N LEU A 148 24.89 -17.75 -0.02
CA LEU A 148 24.11 -18.88 0.46
C LEU A 148 22.96 -19.13 -0.53
N THR A 149 22.81 -20.35 -0.97
CA THR A 149 21.63 -20.75 -1.74
C THR A 149 20.50 -21.05 -0.76
N ASP A 150 19.90 -20.06 -0.17
CA ASP A 150 18.84 -20.21 0.85
C ASP A 150 17.45 -19.82 0.32
N GLY A 151 17.42 -19.32 -0.91
CA GLY A 151 16.20 -18.92 -1.61
C GLY A 151 15.69 -17.54 -1.17
N ASN A 152 14.64 -17.11 -1.80
CA ASN A 152 14.10 -15.77 -1.59
C ASN A 152 13.58 -15.58 -0.16
N ILE A 153 14.17 -14.71 0.61
CA ILE A 153 13.86 -14.47 2.03
C ILE A 153 12.95 -13.26 2.21
N ALA A 154 11.89 -13.45 2.98
CA ALA A 154 11.01 -12.36 3.40
C ALA A 154 11.52 -11.72 4.69
N TYR A 155 11.58 -10.40 4.72
CA TYR A 155 12.00 -9.65 5.89
C TYR A 155 11.11 -8.42 6.13
N GLN A 156 11.33 -7.71 7.21
CA GLN A 156 10.51 -6.54 7.57
C GLN A 156 11.38 -5.31 7.78
N VAL A 157 10.80 -4.16 7.43
CA VAL A 157 11.35 -2.84 7.76
C VAL A 157 10.35 -2.14 8.67
N LYS A 158 10.80 -1.75 9.86
CA LYS A 158 10.02 -0.95 10.80
C LYS A 158 10.18 0.53 10.45
N VAL A 159 9.06 1.21 10.33
CA VAL A 159 8.95 2.67 10.26
C VAL A 159 8.27 3.12 11.54
N ALA A 160 8.89 3.98 12.32
CA ALA A 160 8.34 4.40 13.60
C ALA A 160 8.65 5.87 13.87
N ALA A 161 7.72 6.58 14.50
CA ALA A 161 8.06 7.86 15.10
C ALA A 161 9.08 7.65 16.23
N ASP A 162 10.10 8.50 16.25
CA ASP A 162 11.16 8.45 17.27
C ASP A 162 10.67 9.15 18.55
N ASN A 163 11.03 8.61 19.71
CA ASN A 163 10.80 9.19 21.03
C ASN A 163 11.41 10.60 21.21
N ASN A 164 12.37 10.96 20.40
CA ASN A 164 12.92 12.31 20.35
C ASN A 164 12.03 13.30 19.60
N SER A 165 10.90 12.86 19.03
CA SER A 165 9.90 13.74 18.45
C SER A 165 9.32 14.62 19.55
N SER A 166 9.31 15.94 19.32
CA SER A 166 8.80 16.92 20.29
C SER A 166 7.27 16.99 20.29
N ASP A 167 6.63 16.57 19.21
CA ASP A 167 5.18 16.49 19.09
C ASP A 167 4.62 15.23 19.76
N ALA A 168 3.76 15.42 20.75
CA ALA A 168 3.19 14.33 21.54
C ALA A 168 2.23 13.43 20.75
N ASN A 169 1.71 13.88 19.60
CA ASN A 169 0.85 13.09 18.73
C ASN A 169 1.66 12.08 17.89
N TYR A 170 2.98 12.28 17.80
CA TYR A 170 3.92 11.47 17.03
C TYR A 170 4.98 10.86 17.96
N ASN A 171 4.55 10.00 18.88
CA ASN A 171 5.45 9.32 19.81
C ASN A 171 5.54 7.82 19.47
N ASP A 172 6.23 7.03 20.31
CA ASP A 172 6.52 5.61 20.13
C ASP A 172 5.38 4.68 19.73
N ASN A 173 4.13 5.10 19.89
CA ASN A 173 2.99 4.27 19.53
C ASN A 173 2.71 4.31 18.03
N VAL A 174 3.33 5.23 17.31
CA VAL A 174 3.19 5.37 15.86
C VAL A 174 4.25 4.54 15.17
N SER A 175 3.89 3.34 14.73
CA SER A 175 4.80 2.50 13.95
C SER A 175 4.06 1.57 12.99
N VAL A 176 4.73 1.26 11.87
CA VAL A 176 4.26 0.29 10.88
C VAL A 176 5.39 -0.66 10.49
N MET A 177 5.04 -1.91 10.17
CA MET A 177 5.95 -2.92 9.65
C MET A 177 5.67 -3.12 8.16
N LEU A 178 6.65 -2.80 7.32
CA LEU A 178 6.59 -3.05 5.89
C LEU A 178 7.23 -4.41 5.60
N SER A 179 6.51 -5.27 4.88
CA SER A 179 7.03 -6.58 4.47
C SER A 179 7.71 -6.45 3.12
N LEU A 180 8.96 -6.88 3.05
CA LEU A 180 9.79 -6.90 1.86
C LEU A 180 10.26 -8.34 1.59
N LYS A 181 10.82 -8.56 0.41
CA LYS A 181 11.45 -9.82 0.03
C LYS A 181 12.77 -9.54 -0.68
N ASN A 182 13.82 -10.25 -0.27
CA ASN A 182 15.09 -10.28 -0.98
C ASN A 182 15.15 -11.51 -1.89
N TYR A 183 15.51 -11.31 -3.15
CA TYR A 183 15.62 -12.38 -4.14
C TYR A 183 17.04 -12.90 -4.18
N ASP A 184 17.19 -14.20 -3.90
CA ASP A 184 18.42 -14.99 -3.99
C ASP A 184 18.89 -15.06 -5.45
N ASN A 185 20.18 -14.87 -5.67
CA ASN A 185 20.83 -14.94 -6.98
C ASN A 185 21.67 -16.21 -7.15
N GLU A 186 21.84 -17.02 -6.10
CA GLU A 186 22.57 -18.27 -6.13
C GLU A 186 21.78 -19.40 -6.77
N ALA A 187 22.36 -20.00 -7.78
CA ALA A 187 21.79 -21.19 -8.41
C ALA A 187 22.01 -22.42 -7.54
N ALA A 188 20.96 -23.19 -7.27
CA ALA A 188 21.11 -24.50 -6.68
C ALA A 188 22.09 -25.35 -7.52
N GLY A 189 23.22 -25.69 -6.93
CA GLY A 189 24.28 -26.45 -7.61
C GLY A 189 23.74 -27.80 -8.10
N TYR A 190 23.67 -27.98 -9.41
CA TYR A 190 23.41 -29.30 -9.99
C TYR A 190 24.72 -30.12 -9.91
N LEU A 191 24.70 -31.18 -9.09
CA LEU A 191 25.72 -32.24 -9.19
C LEU A 191 25.56 -32.92 -10.54
N SER A 192 26.42 -32.59 -11.50
CA SER A 192 26.57 -33.36 -12.73
C SER A 192 27.31 -34.64 -12.36
N LEU A 193 26.63 -35.76 -12.29
CA LEU A 193 27.25 -37.07 -12.27
C LEU A 193 27.85 -37.33 -13.65
N ILE A 194 29.19 -37.37 -13.72
CA ILE A 194 29.99 -37.81 -14.89
C ILE A 194 30.02 -39.32 -14.87
#